data_f1a384eb6e5444a5179f706c0c022318
#
_entry.id   f1a384eb6e5444a5179f706c0c022318
#
_cell.length_a   1.000
_cell.length_b   1.000
_cell.length_c   1.000
_cell.angle_alpha   90.00
_cell.angle_beta   90.00
_cell.angle_gamma   90.00
#
_symmetry.space_group_name_H-M   'P 1'
#
loop_
_entity.id
_entity.type
_entity.pdbx_description
1 polymer ?
#
loop_
_entity_poly.entity_id
_entity_poly.type
_entity_poly.pdbx_seq_one_letter_code
_entity_poly.pdbx_strand_id
1 'polypeptide(L)'
;MAFDYDVVIAGGGMVGASLALALSRASEQAIKVLVVESFPLPPANSSRPVYRPSFDARSTALSLGSRTILEQLQVWPALAEHVCAIDTIHVSEKGRLGSALMKATEMAWPSLGYVVENAWLGSVLLAALREQNTVDFCCPASVKKINHQAQGVSISIDADGELRQLSAQLVVIADGAQSSLRQQLGIEASVDDYQQTALIANVCFSKPHQGIAFERFTGTGPMALLPLADSDR
;
A
#
# COMPACT_ATOMS: atom_id res chain seq x y z
N MET A 1 -6.99 17.56 29.07
CA MET A 1 -6.03 18.28 28.20
C MET A 1 -6.39 17.98 26.76
N ALA A 2 -6.29 18.96 25.87
CA ALA A 2 -6.51 18.70 24.44
C ALA A 2 -5.22 18.03 23.90
N PHE A 3 -5.37 17.01 23.06
CA PHE A 3 -4.27 16.40 22.32
C PHE A 3 -3.93 17.25 21.08
N ASP A 4 -2.68 17.15 20.60
CA ASP A 4 -2.28 17.80 19.36
C ASP A 4 -2.97 17.14 18.16
N TYR A 5 -3.15 15.82 18.22
CA TYR A 5 -3.83 14.99 17.22
C TYR A 5 -4.70 13.92 17.88
N ASP A 6 -5.78 13.52 17.19
CA ASP A 6 -6.55 12.35 17.59
C ASP A 6 -5.80 11.07 17.24
N VAL A 7 -5.24 11.01 16.04
CA VAL A 7 -4.49 9.85 15.55
C VAL A 7 -3.17 10.28 14.94
N VAL A 8 -2.07 9.63 15.33
CA VAL A 8 -0.78 9.73 14.65
C VAL A 8 -0.47 8.40 13.98
N ILE A 9 -0.16 8.45 12.68
CA ILE A 9 0.20 7.28 11.88
C ILE A 9 1.69 7.35 11.55
N ALA A 10 2.46 6.40 12.07
CA ALA A 10 3.87 6.24 11.78
C ALA A 10 4.03 5.41 10.50
N GLY A 11 4.41 6.06 9.40
CA GLY A 11 4.55 5.50 8.06
C GLY A 11 3.43 5.92 7.11
N GLY A 12 3.81 6.57 6.00
CA GLY A 12 2.92 7.04 4.94
C GLY A 12 2.90 6.12 3.71
N GLY A 13 3.25 4.84 3.85
CA GLY A 13 3.12 3.82 2.81
C GLY A 13 1.64 3.46 2.53
N MET A 14 1.41 2.42 1.71
CA MET A 14 0.05 2.01 1.31
C MET A 14 -0.90 1.86 2.49
N VAL A 15 -0.47 1.24 3.57
CA VAL A 15 -1.29 0.98 4.76
C VAL A 15 -1.62 2.27 5.49
N GLY A 16 -0.59 3.08 5.80
CA GLY A 16 -0.80 4.34 6.54
C GLY A 16 -1.58 5.37 5.75
N ALA A 17 -1.29 5.52 4.45
CA ALA A 17 -2.01 6.43 3.56
C ALA A 17 -3.48 6.04 3.40
N SER A 18 -3.77 4.74 3.20
CA SER A 18 -5.15 4.26 3.10
C SER A 18 -5.92 4.45 4.40
N LEU A 19 -5.28 4.19 5.55
CA LEU A 19 -5.90 4.42 6.86
C LEU A 19 -6.18 5.90 7.11
N ALA A 20 -5.21 6.78 6.85
CA ALA A 20 -5.39 8.22 7.01
C ALA A 20 -6.58 8.73 6.18
N LEU A 21 -6.68 8.26 4.93
CA LEU A 21 -7.79 8.62 4.06
C LEU A 21 -9.13 8.05 4.56
N ALA A 22 -9.14 6.82 5.06
CA ALA A 22 -10.33 6.21 5.65
C ALA A 22 -10.83 7.00 6.88
N LEU A 23 -9.93 7.37 7.78
CA LEU A 23 -10.27 8.15 8.98
C LEU A 23 -10.80 9.54 8.63
N SER A 24 -10.19 10.21 7.64
CA SER A 24 -10.63 11.54 7.21
C SER A 24 -12.02 11.55 6.56
N ARG A 25 -12.47 10.42 6.00
CA ARG A 25 -13.74 10.29 5.26
C ARG A 25 -14.84 9.56 6.01
N ALA A 26 -14.49 8.75 7.02
CA ALA A 26 -15.46 7.90 7.74
C ALA A 26 -16.20 8.62 8.85
N SER A 27 -15.75 9.79 9.31
CA SER A 27 -16.29 10.46 10.49
C SER A 27 -17.05 11.74 10.11
N GLU A 28 -18.26 11.88 10.65
CA GLU A 28 -18.98 13.16 10.65
C GLU A 28 -18.30 14.21 11.56
N GLN A 29 -17.52 13.75 12.54
CA GLN A 29 -16.65 14.58 13.36
C GLN A 29 -15.24 14.58 12.79
N ALA A 30 -14.68 15.76 12.57
CA ALA A 30 -13.33 15.91 12.03
C ALA A 30 -12.28 15.25 12.95
N ILE A 31 -11.77 14.09 12.55
CA ILE A 31 -10.65 13.41 13.22
C ILE A 31 -9.35 14.06 12.70
N LYS A 32 -8.58 14.64 13.61
CA LYS A 32 -7.29 15.25 13.29
C LYS A 32 -6.19 14.19 13.21
N VAL A 33 -5.68 13.93 12.01
CA VAL A 33 -4.68 12.88 11.75
C VAL A 33 -3.34 13.50 11.39
N LEU A 34 -2.25 12.99 11.97
CA LEU A 34 -0.89 13.27 11.51
C LEU A 34 -0.29 12.00 10.88
N VAL A 35 0.21 12.12 9.67
CA VAL A 35 1.04 11.08 9.03
C VAL A 35 2.50 11.49 9.11
N VAL A 36 3.31 10.66 9.77
CA VAL A 36 4.77 10.85 9.87
C VAL A 36 5.44 9.91 8.87
N GLU A 37 6.16 10.48 7.89
CA GLU A 37 6.78 9.71 6.81
C GLU A 37 8.26 10.08 6.65
N SER A 38 9.11 9.06 6.54
CA SER A 38 10.57 9.23 6.45
C SER A 38 11.04 9.85 5.13
N PHE A 39 10.26 9.71 4.09
CA PHE A 39 10.59 10.22 2.76
C PHE A 39 9.78 11.47 2.43
N PRO A 40 10.37 12.46 1.75
CA PRO A 40 9.64 13.66 1.32
C PRO A 40 8.49 13.30 0.38
N LEU A 41 7.36 14.00 0.45
CA LEU A 41 6.25 13.81 -0.48
C LEU A 41 6.67 14.14 -1.92
N PRO A 42 6.20 13.39 -2.93
CA PRO A 42 6.43 13.74 -4.32
C PRO A 42 5.77 15.09 -4.65
N PRO A 43 6.25 15.80 -5.69
CA PRO A 43 5.58 17.02 -6.17
C PRO A 43 4.10 16.77 -6.49
N ALA A 44 3.23 17.73 -6.17
CA ALA A 44 1.78 17.59 -6.33
C ALA A 44 1.36 17.42 -7.81
N ASN A 45 2.13 17.96 -8.75
CA ASN A 45 1.77 18.05 -10.18
C ASN A 45 2.61 17.11 -11.05
N SER A 46 3.11 16.00 -10.53
CA SER A 46 3.83 15.02 -11.33
C SER A 46 2.87 14.27 -12.25
N SER A 47 3.05 14.39 -13.56
CA SER A 47 2.29 13.63 -14.58
C SER A 47 2.62 12.13 -14.58
N ARG A 48 3.71 11.74 -13.92
CA ARG A 48 4.14 10.36 -13.74
C ARG A 48 4.42 10.12 -12.26
N PRO A 49 4.15 8.90 -11.76
CA PRO A 49 4.44 8.57 -10.37
C PRO A 49 5.95 8.63 -10.11
N VAL A 50 6.33 9.14 -8.95
CA VAL A 50 7.72 9.17 -8.50
C VAL A 50 7.97 7.93 -7.66
N TYR A 51 8.94 7.12 -8.05
CA TYR A 51 9.32 5.92 -7.31
C TYR A 51 9.88 6.26 -5.93
N ARG A 52 9.43 5.52 -4.93
CA ARG A 52 9.81 5.66 -3.52
C ARG A 52 9.90 4.28 -2.89
N PRO A 53 10.62 4.10 -1.79
CA PRO A 53 10.71 2.79 -1.15
C PRO A 53 9.37 2.13 -0.82
N SER A 54 8.36 2.92 -0.42
CA SER A 54 7.00 2.43 -0.15
C SER A 54 6.11 2.29 -1.39
N PHE A 55 6.47 2.97 -2.49
CA PHE A 55 5.71 3.04 -3.74
C PHE A 55 6.68 2.95 -4.92
N ASP A 56 7.17 1.75 -5.16
CA ASP A 56 8.16 1.45 -6.20
C ASP A 56 7.52 0.93 -7.50
N ALA A 57 8.35 0.44 -8.42
CA ALA A 57 7.91 -0.13 -9.69
C ALA A 57 7.33 -1.55 -9.56
N ARG A 58 7.30 -2.14 -8.38
CA ARG A 58 6.63 -3.42 -8.18
C ARG A 58 5.12 -3.25 -8.34
N SER A 59 4.47 -4.33 -8.72
CA SER A 59 3.02 -4.35 -8.88
C SER A 59 2.36 -5.16 -7.78
N THR A 60 1.16 -4.73 -7.40
CA THR A 60 0.32 -5.41 -6.42
C THR A 60 -0.95 -5.90 -7.10
N ALA A 61 -1.31 -7.16 -6.84
CA ALA A 61 -2.60 -7.70 -7.21
C ALA A 61 -3.63 -7.31 -6.13
N LEU A 62 -4.62 -6.55 -6.53
CA LEU A 62 -5.73 -6.11 -5.69
C LEU A 62 -6.90 -7.08 -5.83
N SER A 63 -7.44 -7.56 -4.71
CA SER A 63 -8.68 -8.34 -4.70
C SER A 63 -9.90 -7.45 -5.00
N LEU A 64 -11.04 -8.08 -5.29
CA LEU A 64 -12.32 -7.35 -5.42
C LEU A 64 -12.69 -6.62 -4.12
N GLY A 65 -12.39 -7.20 -2.96
CA GLY A 65 -12.59 -6.52 -1.67
C GLY A 65 -11.74 -5.27 -1.53
N SER A 66 -10.47 -5.32 -1.96
CA SER A 66 -9.60 -4.13 -1.98
C SER A 66 -10.13 -3.06 -2.93
N ARG A 67 -10.61 -3.44 -4.11
CA ARG A 67 -11.29 -2.52 -5.03
C ARG A 67 -12.48 -1.83 -4.36
N THR A 68 -13.37 -2.60 -3.72
CA THR A 68 -14.54 -2.03 -3.02
C THR A 68 -14.12 -1.00 -1.95
N ILE A 69 -13.07 -1.28 -1.19
CA ILE A 69 -12.53 -0.31 -0.21
C ILE A 69 -12.02 0.95 -0.93
N LEU A 70 -11.27 0.81 -2.01
CA LEU A 70 -10.75 1.96 -2.78
C LEU A 70 -11.87 2.76 -3.45
N GLU A 71 -13.00 2.13 -3.82
CA GLU A 71 -14.22 2.79 -4.28
C GLU A 71 -14.88 3.60 -3.16
N GLN A 72 -15.01 3.02 -1.96
CA GLN A 72 -15.51 3.72 -0.77
C GLN A 72 -14.61 4.90 -0.38
N LEU A 73 -13.31 4.74 -0.53
CA LEU A 73 -12.33 5.81 -0.38
C LEU A 73 -12.31 6.80 -1.57
N GLN A 74 -13.19 6.65 -2.56
CA GLN A 74 -13.33 7.52 -3.73
C GLN A 74 -12.02 7.75 -4.50
N VAL A 75 -11.09 6.80 -4.45
CA VAL A 75 -9.82 6.85 -5.18
C VAL A 75 -9.80 5.94 -6.41
N TRP A 76 -10.76 5.01 -6.49
CA TRP A 76 -10.85 4.07 -7.59
C TRP A 76 -10.99 4.73 -8.97
N PRO A 77 -11.80 5.79 -9.20
CA PRO A 77 -11.92 6.42 -10.51
C PRO A 77 -10.56 6.92 -11.05
N ALA A 78 -9.73 7.52 -10.20
CA ALA A 78 -8.41 7.99 -10.59
C ALA A 78 -7.40 6.83 -10.77
N LEU A 79 -7.63 5.69 -10.10
CA LEU A 79 -6.78 4.52 -10.20
C LEU A 79 -7.14 3.63 -11.39
N ALA A 80 -8.40 3.65 -11.84
CA ALA A 80 -8.95 2.75 -12.86
C ALA A 80 -8.21 2.82 -14.20
N GLU A 81 -7.63 3.97 -14.55
CA GLU A 81 -6.83 4.16 -15.77
C GLU A 81 -5.43 3.50 -15.69
N HIS A 82 -5.01 3.10 -14.50
CA HIS A 82 -3.68 2.57 -14.21
C HIS A 82 -3.70 1.11 -13.73
N VAL A 83 -4.85 0.46 -13.75
CA VAL A 83 -4.99 -0.93 -13.36
C VAL A 83 -5.26 -1.82 -14.56
N CYS A 84 -4.81 -3.07 -14.50
CA CYS A 84 -5.20 -4.11 -15.43
C CYS A 84 -6.10 -5.13 -14.73
N ALA A 85 -7.26 -5.43 -15.32
CA ALA A 85 -8.14 -6.47 -14.80
C ALA A 85 -7.52 -7.87 -15.01
N ILE A 86 -7.71 -8.74 -14.03
CA ILE A 86 -7.43 -10.17 -14.14
C ILE A 86 -8.74 -10.87 -14.47
N ASP A 87 -8.92 -11.24 -15.73
CA ASP A 87 -10.14 -11.93 -16.20
C ASP A 87 -10.04 -13.44 -16.07
N THR A 88 -8.81 -13.96 -16.14
CA THR A 88 -8.53 -15.39 -16.04
C THR A 88 -7.25 -15.61 -15.24
N ILE A 89 -7.27 -16.59 -14.34
CA ILE A 89 -6.08 -17.13 -13.70
C ILE A 89 -5.81 -18.52 -14.22
N HIS A 90 -4.64 -18.74 -14.78
CA HIS A 90 -4.18 -20.02 -15.31
C HIS A 90 -3.10 -20.60 -14.40
N VAL A 91 -3.43 -21.67 -13.71
CA VAL A 91 -2.49 -22.38 -12.83
C VAL A 91 -2.04 -23.67 -13.50
N SER A 92 -0.73 -23.92 -13.53
CA SER A 92 -0.14 -25.13 -14.12
C SER A 92 1.09 -25.60 -13.36
N GLU A 93 1.50 -26.85 -13.57
CA GLU A 93 2.71 -27.43 -13.00
C GLU A 93 3.61 -27.97 -14.12
N LYS A 94 4.91 -27.66 -14.04
CA LYS A 94 5.91 -28.15 -15.01
C LYS A 94 6.03 -29.67 -14.93
N GLY A 95 5.90 -30.34 -16.09
CA GLY A 95 6.03 -31.79 -16.18
C GLY A 95 4.77 -32.59 -15.79
N ARG A 96 3.66 -31.91 -15.48
CA ARG A 96 2.36 -32.55 -15.29
C ARG A 96 1.38 -32.15 -16.37
N LEU A 97 0.47 -33.07 -16.71
CA LEU A 97 -0.64 -32.82 -17.62
C LEU A 97 -1.78 -32.13 -16.88
N GLY A 98 -2.43 -31.19 -17.57
CA GLY A 98 -3.57 -30.45 -17.05
C GLY A 98 -3.17 -29.08 -16.47
N SER A 99 -4.19 -28.26 -16.33
CA SER A 99 -4.14 -26.94 -15.72
C SER A 99 -5.49 -26.61 -15.10
N ALA A 100 -5.48 -25.74 -14.11
CA ALA A 100 -6.70 -25.15 -13.57
C ALA A 100 -6.88 -23.75 -14.18
N LEU A 101 -8.08 -23.50 -14.69
CA LEU A 101 -8.50 -22.19 -15.19
C LEU A 101 -9.62 -21.68 -14.29
N MET A 102 -9.44 -20.46 -13.78
CA MET A 102 -10.48 -19.72 -13.08
C MET A 102 -10.83 -18.51 -13.94
N LYS A 103 -12.09 -18.34 -14.27
CA LYS A 103 -12.56 -17.23 -15.09
C LYS A 103 -13.58 -16.38 -14.33
N ALA A 104 -13.45 -15.07 -14.44
CA ALA A 104 -14.41 -14.14 -13.84
C ALA A 104 -15.83 -14.38 -14.34
N THR A 105 -16.00 -14.75 -15.62
CA THR A 105 -17.28 -15.03 -16.24
C THR A 105 -18.01 -16.24 -15.64
N GLU A 106 -17.28 -17.24 -15.14
CA GLU A 106 -17.88 -18.43 -14.50
C GLU A 106 -18.50 -18.09 -13.13
N MET A 107 -18.04 -16.99 -12.51
CA MET A 107 -18.53 -16.50 -11.22
C MET A 107 -19.47 -15.30 -11.37
N ALA A 108 -19.76 -14.86 -12.60
CA ALA A 108 -20.48 -13.62 -12.90
C ALA A 108 -19.85 -12.38 -12.19
N TRP A 109 -18.53 -12.36 -12.05
CA TRP A 109 -17.76 -11.25 -11.48
C TRP A 109 -17.22 -10.35 -12.59
N PRO A 110 -17.02 -9.05 -12.31
CA PRO A 110 -16.44 -8.12 -13.29
C PRO A 110 -14.97 -8.45 -13.61
N SER A 111 -14.25 -9.06 -12.67
CA SER A 111 -12.88 -9.56 -12.79
C SER A 111 -12.56 -10.45 -11.58
N LEU A 112 -11.44 -11.17 -11.60
CA LEU A 112 -10.95 -11.92 -10.44
C LEU A 112 -10.10 -11.03 -9.49
N GLY A 113 -9.65 -9.91 -10.00
CA GLY A 113 -8.82 -8.93 -9.31
C GLY A 113 -8.25 -7.91 -10.29
N TYR A 114 -7.36 -7.09 -9.81
CA TYR A 114 -6.70 -6.04 -10.60
C TYR A 114 -5.23 -5.96 -10.25
N VAL A 115 -4.39 -5.69 -11.23
CA VAL A 115 -2.97 -5.44 -11.01
C VAL A 115 -2.69 -3.96 -11.18
N VAL A 116 -1.96 -3.37 -10.24
CA VAL A 116 -1.55 -1.97 -10.26
C VAL A 116 -0.09 -1.86 -9.88
N GLU A 117 0.64 -0.97 -10.52
CA GLU A 117 1.97 -0.58 -10.09
C GLU A 117 1.89 0.24 -8.78
N ASN A 118 2.70 -0.11 -7.77
CA ASN A 118 2.65 0.52 -6.45
C ASN A 118 2.82 2.05 -6.52
N ALA A 119 3.64 2.53 -7.44
CA ALA A 119 3.87 3.95 -7.64
C ALA A 119 2.59 4.70 -8.06
N TRP A 120 1.75 4.11 -8.92
CA TRP A 120 0.46 4.69 -9.28
C TRP A 120 -0.51 4.69 -8.10
N LEU A 121 -0.59 3.57 -7.37
CA LEU A 121 -1.43 3.50 -6.16
C LEU A 121 -1.01 4.57 -5.15
N GLY A 122 0.29 4.72 -4.91
CA GLY A 122 0.83 5.76 -4.02
C GLY A 122 0.51 7.17 -4.48
N SER A 123 0.67 7.45 -5.78
CA SER A 123 0.37 8.75 -6.37
C SER A 123 -1.09 9.15 -6.14
N VAL A 124 -2.03 8.24 -6.42
CA VAL A 124 -3.47 8.48 -6.26
C VAL A 124 -3.84 8.66 -4.79
N LEU A 125 -3.34 7.81 -3.88
CA LEU A 125 -3.61 7.91 -2.45
C LEU A 125 -3.09 9.24 -1.87
N LEU A 126 -1.85 9.62 -2.20
CA LEU A 126 -1.26 10.87 -1.71
C LEU A 126 -1.94 12.10 -2.29
N ALA A 127 -2.39 12.06 -3.55
CA ALA A 127 -3.18 13.14 -4.14
C ALA A 127 -4.50 13.34 -3.38
N ALA A 128 -5.23 12.23 -3.13
CA ALA A 128 -6.49 12.27 -2.38
C ALA A 128 -6.31 12.76 -0.94
N LEU A 129 -5.19 12.38 -0.28
CA LEU A 129 -4.89 12.84 1.08
C LEU A 129 -4.57 14.34 1.15
N ARG A 130 -3.93 14.92 0.14
CA ARG A 130 -3.63 16.35 0.09
C ARG A 130 -4.88 17.24 0.05
N GLU A 131 -5.99 16.68 -0.38
CA GLU A 131 -7.30 17.38 -0.42
C GLU A 131 -8.01 17.34 0.94
N GLN A 132 -7.50 16.58 1.92
CA GLN A 132 -8.11 16.43 3.22
C GLN A 132 -7.59 17.48 4.21
N ASN A 133 -8.45 18.37 4.68
CA ASN A 133 -8.11 19.42 5.66
C ASN A 133 -7.85 18.88 7.08
N THR A 134 -8.18 17.62 7.34
CA THR A 134 -8.00 16.95 8.64
C THR A 134 -6.76 16.10 8.73
N VAL A 135 -5.97 16.02 7.65
CA VAL A 135 -4.74 15.22 7.58
C VAL A 135 -3.53 16.11 7.39
N ASP A 136 -2.67 16.14 8.39
CA ASP A 136 -1.37 16.80 8.33
C ASP A 136 -0.27 15.79 7.98
N PHE A 137 0.78 16.25 7.32
CA PHE A 137 1.98 15.46 7.04
C PHE A 137 3.18 16.06 7.74
N CYS A 138 3.97 15.20 8.41
CA CYS A 138 5.33 15.51 8.87
C CYS A 138 6.29 14.64 8.08
N CYS A 139 6.94 15.20 7.07
CA CYS A 139 7.88 14.51 6.18
C CYS A 139 8.88 15.50 5.53
N PRO A 140 10.15 15.13 5.41
CA PRO A 140 10.73 13.90 5.95
C PRO A 140 10.81 13.92 7.48
N ALA A 141 10.31 12.88 8.13
CA ALA A 141 10.33 12.74 9.58
C ALA A 141 10.20 11.29 10.02
N SER A 142 10.65 10.96 11.21
CA SER A 142 10.54 9.62 11.77
C SER A 142 10.09 9.66 13.23
N VAL A 143 9.20 8.75 13.61
CA VAL A 143 8.84 8.52 15.01
C VAL A 143 10.01 7.79 15.69
N LYS A 144 10.57 8.38 16.74
CA LYS A 144 11.71 7.81 17.48
C LYS A 144 11.27 7.05 18.72
N LYS A 145 10.26 7.56 19.42
CA LYS A 145 9.82 6.98 20.67
C LYS A 145 8.32 7.19 20.89
N ILE A 146 7.69 6.17 21.46
CA ILE A 146 6.29 6.17 21.87
C ILE A 146 6.24 5.89 23.37
N ASN A 147 5.60 6.77 24.15
CA ASN A 147 5.43 6.59 25.58
C ASN A 147 3.94 6.62 25.91
N HIS A 148 3.43 5.54 26.49
CA HIS A 148 2.08 5.51 27.02
C HIS A 148 1.93 6.44 28.21
N GLN A 149 0.81 7.12 28.29
CA GLN A 149 0.42 7.99 29.40
C GLN A 149 -0.92 7.51 29.96
N ALA A 150 -1.33 8.01 31.12
CA ALA A 150 -2.62 7.71 31.70
C ALA A 150 -3.80 8.05 30.78
N GLN A 151 -3.63 9.07 29.95
CA GLN A 151 -4.53 9.43 28.89
C GLN A 151 -3.73 9.67 27.60
N GLY A 152 -3.95 8.82 26.59
CA GLY A 152 -3.29 8.94 25.29
C GLY A 152 -1.81 8.54 25.27
N VAL A 153 -1.08 9.12 24.35
CA VAL A 153 0.30 8.77 24.01
C VAL A 153 1.14 10.02 23.77
N SER A 154 2.37 10.05 24.31
CA SER A 154 3.39 11.04 23.96
C SER A 154 4.36 10.44 22.95
N ILE A 155 4.66 11.20 21.90
CA ILE A 155 5.39 10.73 20.72
C ILE A 155 6.56 11.69 20.48
N SER A 156 7.79 11.13 20.38
CA SER A 156 8.96 11.87 19.92
C SER A 156 9.14 11.68 18.41
N ILE A 157 9.13 12.76 17.67
CA ILE A 157 9.36 12.80 16.22
C ILE A 157 10.67 13.52 15.94
N ASP A 158 11.50 12.95 15.09
CA ASP A 158 12.67 13.59 14.52
C ASP A 158 12.31 14.11 13.13
N ALA A 159 12.30 15.40 12.96
CA ALA A 159 12.07 16.08 11.70
C ALA A 159 13.28 16.98 11.41
N ASP A 160 14.02 16.67 10.34
CA ASP A 160 15.22 17.38 9.91
C ASP A 160 16.30 17.50 11.01
N GLY A 161 16.44 16.50 11.89
CA GLY A 161 17.39 16.49 13.02
C GLY A 161 16.88 17.21 14.27
N GLU A 162 15.67 17.78 14.24
CA GLU A 162 15.03 18.37 15.41
C GLU A 162 14.05 17.40 16.06
N LEU A 163 14.26 17.14 17.36
CA LEU A 163 13.31 16.32 18.14
C LEU A 163 12.15 17.19 18.63
N ARG A 164 10.94 16.79 18.25
CA ARG A 164 9.68 17.40 18.66
C ARG A 164 8.86 16.40 19.47
N GLN A 165 8.16 16.89 20.49
CA GLN A 165 7.22 16.10 21.28
C GLN A 165 5.80 16.47 20.89
N LEU A 166 4.98 15.45 20.65
CA LEU A 166 3.56 15.57 20.32
C LEU A 166 2.75 14.66 21.24
N SER A 167 1.47 14.98 21.40
CA SER A 167 0.49 14.15 22.11
C SER A 167 -0.61 13.70 21.17
N ALA A 168 -1.06 12.44 21.32
CA ALA A 168 -2.19 11.90 20.56
C ALA A 168 -3.07 10.99 21.43
N GLN A 169 -4.32 10.79 21.01
CA GLN A 169 -5.17 9.77 21.64
C GLN A 169 -4.72 8.37 21.24
N LEU A 170 -4.34 8.18 19.97
CA LEU A 170 -3.94 6.91 19.40
C LEU A 170 -2.72 7.07 18.49
N VAL A 171 -1.81 6.09 18.55
CA VAL A 171 -0.73 5.91 17.56
C VAL A 171 -0.93 4.62 16.80
N VAL A 172 -0.86 4.68 15.48
CA VAL A 172 -0.88 3.53 14.59
C VAL A 172 0.51 3.35 13.99
N ILE A 173 1.10 2.18 14.19
CA ILE A 173 2.41 1.82 13.63
C ILE A 173 2.18 1.15 12.28
N ALA A 174 2.54 1.85 11.21
CA ALA A 174 2.44 1.42 9.82
C ALA A 174 3.78 1.58 9.07
N ASP A 175 4.91 1.48 9.81
CA ASP A 175 6.29 1.74 9.36
C ASP A 175 6.95 0.53 8.65
N GLY A 176 6.15 -0.47 8.29
CA GLY A 176 6.56 -1.60 7.45
C GLY A 176 7.03 -2.84 8.21
N ALA A 177 7.51 -3.84 7.45
CA ALA A 177 7.84 -5.16 7.98
C ALA A 177 8.99 -5.15 9.01
N GLN A 178 9.95 -4.24 8.85
CA GLN A 178 11.11 -4.09 9.73
C GLN A 178 10.88 -3.00 10.79
N SER A 179 9.66 -2.89 11.30
CA SER A 179 9.25 -1.87 12.26
C SER A 179 10.13 -1.84 13.51
N SER A 180 10.87 -0.75 13.68
CA SER A 180 11.63 -0.49 14.90
C SER A 180 10.73 -0.10 16.08
N LEU A 181 9.61 0.56 15.80
CA LEU A 181 8.63 0.96 16.81
C LEU A 181 7.93 -0.26 17.42
N ARG A 182 7.59 -1.26 16.59
CA ARG A 182 7.05 -2.54 17.06
C ARG A 182 8.01 -3.21 18.05
N GLN A 183 9.32 -3.23 17.74
CA GLN A 183 10.34 -3.81 18.61
C GLN A 183 10.47 -3.03 19.93
N GLN A 184 10.44 -1.68 19.87
CA GLN A 184 10.47 -0.84 21.07
C GLN A 184 9.30 -1.10 22.03
N LEU A 185 8.14 -1.47 21.49
CA LEU A 185 6.96 -1.82 22.27
C LEU A 185 6.97 -3.28 22.78
N GLY A 186 8.02 -4.05 22.50
CA GLY A 186 8.11 -5.45 22.89
C GLY A 186 7.14 -6.38 22.15
N ILE A 187 6.62 -5.93 20.98
CA ILE A 187 5.75 -6.76 20.15
C ILE A 187 6.63 -7.63 19.25
N GLU A 188 6.68 -8.92 19.56
CA GLU A 188 7.47 -9.90 18.83
C GLU A 188 6.85 -10.19 17.44
N ALA A 189 7.69 -10.64 16.52
CA ALA A 189 7.29 -11.17 15.23
C ALA A 189 7.93 -12.54 15.02
N SER A 190 7.15 -13.52 14.60
CA SER A 190 7.69 -14.78 14.10
C SER A 190 8.26 -14.54 12.69
N VAL A 191 9.47 -15.02 12.46
CA VAL A 191 10.16 -14.92 11.17
C VAL A 191 10.57 -16.31 10.74
N ASP A 192 9.96 -16.78 9.64
CA ASP A 192 10.32 -18.03 8.98
C ASP A 192 11.13 -17.73 7.73
N ASP A 193 12.41 -18.10 7.76
CA ASP A 193 13.30 -17.93 6.60
C ASP A 193 13.21 -19.14 5.68
N TYR A 194 12.61 -18.97 4.52
CA TYR A 194 12.50 -20.02 3.48
C TYR A 194 13.80 -20.21 2.70
N GLN A 195 14.85 -19.44 2.95
CA GLN A 195 16.15 -19.48 2.22
C GLN A 195 15.94 -19.34 0.69
N GLN A 196 14.99 -18.52 0.30
CA GLN A 196 14.64 -18.28 -1.09
C GLN A 196 14.71 -16.79 -1.41
N THR A 197 15.07 -16.49 -2.65
CA THR A 197 15.06 -15.12 -3.18
C THR A 197 14.04 -15.01 -4.30
N ALA A 198 13.09 -14.09 -4.16
CA ALA A 198 12.14 -13.77 -5.22
C ALA A 198 12.78 -12.76 -6.20
N LEU A 199 12.77 -13.08 -7.48
CA LEU A 199 13.14 -12.16 -8.55
C LEU A 199 11.88 -11.51 -9.09
N ILE A 200 11.84 -10.17 -9.09
CA ILE A 200 10.71 -9.39 -9.58
C ILE A 200 11.18 -8.51 -10.72
N ALA A 201 10.47 -8.54 -11.86
CA ALA A 201 10.76 -7.73 -13.02
C ALA A 201 9.48 -7.36 -13.77
N ASN A 202 9.43 -6.16 -14.31
CA ASN A 202 8.44 -5.78 -15.33
C ASN A 202 9.01 -6.18 -16.69
N VAL A 203 8.21 -6.91 -17.47
CA VAL A 203 8.63 -7.46 -18.76
C VAL A 203 7.60 -7.12 -19.83
N CYS A 204 8.08 -6.91 -21.04
CA CYS A 204 7.22 -6.67 -22.19
C CYS A 204 7.21 -7.91 -23.09
N PHE A 205 6.03 -8.31 -23.57
CA PHE A 205 5.83 -9.44 -24.46
C PHE A 205 5.38 -8.97 -25.85
N SER A 206 5.75 -9.72 -26.87
CA SER A 206 5.30 -9.51 -28.24
C SER A 206 3.82 -9.86 -28.47
N LYS A 207 3.18 -10.55 -27.53
CA LYS A 207 1.78 -10.93 -27.57
C LYS A 207 1.02 -10.28 -26.42
N PRO A 208 -0.21 -9.80 -26.64
CA PRO A 208 -1.03 -9.23 -25.59
C PRO A 208 -1.37 -10.28 -24.53
N HIS A 209 -1.40 -9.87 -23.26
CA HIS A 209 -1.68 -10.73 -22.11
C HIS A 209 -3.17 -11.12 -21.98
N GLN A 210 -4.10 -10.39 -22.62
CA GLN A 210 -5.54 -10.65 -22.63
C GLN A 210 -6.17 -10.79 -21.23
N GLY A 211 -5.68 -10.04 -20.24
CA GLY A 211 -6.17 -10.12 -18.86
C GLY A 211 -5.89 -11.45 -18.15
N ILE A 212 -4.92 -12.24 -18.63
CA ILE A 212 -4.59 -13.54 -18.04
C ILE A 212 -3.44 -13.42 -17.08
N ALA A 213 -3.65 -13.82 -15.83
CA ALA A 213 -2.60 -14.08 -14.86
C ALA A 213 -2.16 -15.54 -14.93
N PHE A 214 -0.87 -15.79 -14.98
CA PHE A 214 -0.30 -17.14 -15.01
C PHE A 214 0.44 -17.43 -13.70
N GLU A 215 0.15 -18.62 -13.13
CA GLU A 215 0.92 -19.20 -12.04
C GLU A 215 1.43 -20.56 -12.48
N ARG A 216 2.74 -20.75 -12.46
CA ARG A 216 3.36 -22.00 -12.87
C ARG A 216 4.30 -22.52 -11.80
N PHE A 217 3.97 -23.65 -11.21
CA PHE A 217 4.84 -24.35 -10.29
C PHE A 217 5.95 -25.06 -11.06
N THR A 218 7.19 -24.91 -10.61
CA THR A 218 8.36 -25.58 -11.19
C THR A 218 9.14 -26.30 -10.10
N GLY A 219 10.09 -27.17 -10.49
CA GLY A 219 10.94 -27.87 -9.53
C GLY A 219 11.87 -26.96 -8.70
N THR A 220 12.04 -25.70 -9.12
CA THR A 220 12.90 -24.71 -8.45
C THR A 220 12.11 -23.59 -7.77
N GLY A 221 10.80 -23.62 -7.84
CA GLY A 221 9.91 -22.64 -7.23
C GLY A 221 8.79 -22.18 -8.17
N PRO A 222 7.82 -21.39 -7.69
CA PRO A 222 6.74 -20.84 -8.49
C PRO A 222 7.25 -19.72 -9.40
N MET A 223 6.57 -19.54 -10.55
CA MET A 223 6.74 -18.41 -11.45
C MET A 223 5.37 -17.82 -11.75
N ALA A 224 5.19 -16.54 -11.44
CA ALA A 224 3.98 -15.80 -11.72
C ALA A 224 4.20 -14.76 -12.82
N LEU A 225 3.23 -14.59 -13.72
CA LEU A 225 3.15 -13.49 -14.67
C LEU A 225 1.80 -12.81 -14.49
N LEU A 226 1.82 -11.53 -14.17
CA LEU A 226 0.60 -10.75 -13.96
C LEU A 226 0.41 -9.74 -15.09
N PRO A 227 -0.84 -9.55 -15.58
CA PRO A 227 -1.11 -8.56 -16.61
C PRO A 227 -0.95 -7.15 -16.02
N LEU A 228 -0.25 -6.27 -16.72
CA LEU A 228 -0.13 -4.85 -16.38
C LEU A 228 -0.87 -4.01 -17.41
N ALA A 229 -1.37 -2.85 -17.00
CA ALA A 229 -1.87 -1.87 -17.93
C ALA A 229 -0.74 -1.46 -18.88
N ASP A 230 -1.07 -1.36 -20.18
CA ASP A 230 -0.14 -0.84 -21.17
C ASP A 230 0.20 0.61 -20.78
N SER A 231 1.33 0.79 -20.11
CA SER A 231 1.93 2.11 -20.04
C SER A 231 2.50 2.38 -21.43
N ASP A 232 2.19 3.52 -22.00
CA ASP A 232 2.76 4.04 -23.25
C ASP A 232 4.28 3.83 -23.29
N ARG A 233 4.71 2.68 -23.80
CA ARG A 233 6.11 2.34 -24.04
C ARG A 233 6.26 1.89 -25.48
#